data_35c58b20bfb4f23bc8d8e417145d60ce
#
_entry.id   35c58b20bfb4f23bc8d8e417145d60ce
#
_cell.length_a   1.000
_cell.length_b   1.000
_cell.length_c   1.000
_cell.angle_alpha   90.00
_cell.angle_beta   90.00
_cell.angle_gamma   90.00
#
_symmetry.space_group_name_H-M   'P 1'
#
loop_
_entity.id
_entity.type
_entity.pdbx_description
1 polymer ?
#
loop_
_entity_poly.entity_id
_entity_poly.type
_entity_poly.pdbx_seq_one_letter_code
_entity_poly.pdbx_strand_id
1 'polypeptide(L)'
;MTRWKDSTDAVMAERRAAPRTTVERDFRLIVIGCSLGGMNALVEVIGELPASFPVPIAVVQHRYRTSNEGLPSYFRRHAKLNVVDADDKQWIKAGNVYLAPANYHLLVEDGEFSLSVDEAVAYSRPSIDVLFESAADAYHDALIAVVLTGANADGARGVDRVKKKGGLVIVQDPETAEAPEMPKAAIASTSVDRILPLDRIGPFLIEMCGRPTPR
;
A
#
# COMPACT_ATOMS: atom_id res chain seq x y z
N MET A 1 13.59 54.79 -44.30
CA MET A 1 14.38 53.62 -43.87
C MET A 1 14.34 53.56 -42.36
N THR A 2 13.36 52.90 -41.78
CA THR A 2 13.18 52.79 -40.33
C THR A 2 13.09 51.32 -39.99
N ARG A 3 14.02 50.92 -39.15
CA ARG A 3 14.39 49.57 -38.72
C ARG A 3 13.33 49.03 -37.78
N TRP A 4 12.68 47.89 -38.11
CA TRP A 4 11.95 47.06 -37.19
C TRP A 4 12.94 46.14 -36.48
N LYS A 5 13.07 46.28 -35.16
CA LYS A 5 13.76 45.34 -34.29
C LYS A 5 12.78 44.77 -33.28
N ASP A 6 12.66 43.48 -33.37
CA ASP A 6 12.51 42.48 -32.33
C ASP A 6 11.70 42.82 -31.07
N SER A 7 10.45 42.33 -31.08
CA SER A 7 9.62 42.15 -29.89
C SER A 7 9.16 40.68 -29.72
N THR A 8 10.08 39.74 -30.00
CA THR A 8 9.82 38.31 -29.85
C THR A 8 10.52 37.65 -28.65
N ASP A 9 11.34 38.37 -27.89
CA ASP A 9 12.08 37.78 -26.75
C ASP A 9 11.44 37.96 -25.36
N ALA A 10 10.26 38.58 -25.26
CA ALA A 10 9.61 38.85 -23.98
C ALA A 10 8.49 37.88 -23.57
N VAL A 11 8.19 36.85 -24.37
CA VAL A 11 7.05 35.91 -24.09
C VAL A 11 7.51 34.55 -23.60
N MET A 12 8.81 34.26 -23.55
CA MET A 12 9.34 32.94 -23.16
C MET A 12 9.86 32.83 -21.73
N ALA A 13 9.67 33.82 -20.89
CA ALA A 13 10.21 33.84 -19.53
C ALA A 13 9.11 34.09 -18.51
N GLU A 14 8.13 33.17 -18.36
CA GLU A 14 7.36 33.06 -17.11
C GLU A 14 6.41 31.85 -17.12
N ARG A 15 6.96 30.65 -17.32
CA ARG A 15 6.36 29.45 -16.77
C ARG A 15 7.18 29.04 -15.55
N ARG A 16 7.22 29.89 -14.53
CA ARG A 16 7.56 29.46 -13.18
C ARG A 16 6.46 28.48 -12.74
N ALA A 17 6.82 27.21 -12.67
CA ALA A 17 6.00 26.21 -12.00
C ALA A 17 5.65 26.75 -10.60
N ALA A 18 4.37 26.96 -10.35
CA ALA A 18 3.89 27.28 -9.01
C ALA A 18 4.43 26.24 -8.03
N PRO A 19 4.85 26.62 -6.81
CA PRO A 19 5.26 25.65 -5.81
C PRO A 19 4.06 24.73 -5.56
N ARG A 20 4.21 23.44 -5.89
CA ARG A 20 3.30 22.41 -5.41
C ARG A 20 3.44 22.42 -3.89
N THR A 21 2.53 23.08 -3.19
CA THR A 21 2.33 22.86 -1.77
C THR A 21 2.03 21.38 -1.60
N THR A 22 3.05 20.59 -1.30
CA THR A 22 2.86 19.24 -0.80
C THR A 22 2.13 19.40 0.52
N VAL A 23 0.82 19.17 0.52
CA VAL A 23 0.10 18.95 1.77
C VAL A 23 0.82 17.77 2.43
N GLU A 24 1.52 18.04 3.53
CA GLU A 24 2.13 16.97 4.33
C GLU A 24 0.98 16.09 4.83
N ARG A 25 0.85 14.91 4.25
CA ARG A 25 -0.13 13.92 4.69
C ARG A 25 0.48 13.14 5.85
N ASP A 26 -0.24 13.05 6.95
CA ASP A 26 0.12 12.23 8.11
C ASP A 26 -0.46 10.83 7.91
N PHE A 27 0.30 9.95 7.25
CA PHE A 27 -0.12 8.57 7.04
C PHE A 27 -0.03 7.78 8.35
N ARG A 28 -1.09 7.06 8.67
CA ARG A 28 -1.26 6.33 9.95
C ARG A 28 -1.38 4.82 9.79
N LEU A 29 -1.65 4.34 8.58
CA LEU A 29 -1.69 2.90 8.27
C LEU A 29 -1.28 2.68 6.81
N ILE A 30 -0.53 1.60 6.58
CA ILE A 30 -0.28 1.04 5.26
C ILE A 30 -0.96 -0.32 5.19
N VAL A 31 -1.72 -0.58 4.12
CA VAL A 31 -2.28 -1.90 3.82
C VAL A 31 -1.64 -2.44 2.55
N ILE A 32 -1.22 -3.71 2.56
CA ILE A 32 -0.56 -4.36 1.42
C ILE A 32 -1.34 -5.61 1.04
N GLY A 33 -1.65 -5.76 -0.24
CA GLY A 33 -2.29 -6.94 -0.82
C GLY A 33 -1.36 -7.64 -1.82
N CYS A 34 -1.22 -8.98 -1.70
CA CYS A 34 -0.42 -9.77 -2.62
C CYS A 34 -0.86 -11.25 -2.66
N SER A 35 -0.44 -11.97 -3.72
CA SER A 35 -0.79 -13.38 -3.91
C SER A 35 0.38 -14.17 -4.52
N LEU A 36 0.26 -14.69 -5.74
CA LEU A 36 1.33 -15.42 -6.42
C LEU A 36 2.56 -14.51 -6.61
N GLY A 37 3.75 -14.98 -6.23
CA GLY A 37 4.98 -14.17 -6.18
C GLY A 37 5.05 -13.21 -5.00
N GLY A 38 3.96 -13.05 -4.25
CA GLY A 38 3.82 -12.05 -3.19
C GLY A 38 4.80 -12.22 -2.03
N MET A 39 5.23 -13.43 -1.71
CA MET A 39 6.21 -13.65 -0.63
C MET A 39 7.55 -12.97 -0.92
N ASN A 40 8.06 -13.13 -2.15
CA ASN A 40 9.32 -12.50 -2.57
C ASN A 40 9.15 -10.98 -2.65
N ALA A 41 8.05 -10.52 -3.26
CA ALA A 41 7.75 -9.11 -3.38
C ALA A 41 7.61 -8.42 -2.00
N LEU A 42 6.95 -9.07 -1.06
CA LEU A 42 6.79 -8.52 0.29
C LEU A 42 8.13 -8.47 1.04
N VAL A 43 8.98 -9.49 0.91
CA VAL A 43 10.36 -9.49 1.48
C VAL A 43 11.15 -8.28 0.98
N GLU A 44 11.09 -7.98 -0.32
CA GLU A 44 11.79 -6.84 -0.90
C GLU A 44 11.28 -5.52 -0.34
N VAL A 45 9.96 -5.33 -0.31
CA VAL A 45 9.35 -4.09 0.20
C VAL A 45 9.63 -3.87 1.69
N ILE A 46 9.36 -4.86 2.57
CA ILE A 46 9.50 -4.68 4.02
C ILE A 46 10.96 -4.73 4.48
N GLY A 47 11.84 -5.40 3.73
CA GLY A 47 13.28 -5.49 4.02
C GLY A 47 14.00 -4.15 3.92
N GLU A 48 13.53 -3.25 3.06
CA GLU A 48 14.06 -1.90 2.91
C GLU A 48 13.68 -0.99 4.09
N LEU A 49 12.56 -1.24 4.76
CA LEU A 49 12.04 -0.36 5.80
C LEU A 49 12.95 -0.38 7.05
N PRO A 50 13.35 0.80 7.58
CA PRO A 50 14.17 0.87 8.79
C PRO A 50 13.39 0.43 10.03
N ALA A 51 14.08 -0.03 11.08
CA ALA A 51 13.46 -0.39 12.35
C ALA A 51 12.66 0.75 13.01
N SER A 52 13.01 2.00 12.67
CA SER A 52 12.34 3.22 13.14
C SER A 52 11.18 3.66 12.24
N PHE A 53 10.75 2.83 11.30
CA PHE A 53 9.65 3.18 10.39
C PHE A 53 8.37 3.46 11.18
N PRO A 54 7.75 4.66 11.04
CA PRO A 54 6.77 5.14 12.00
C PRO A 54 5.35 4.62 11.77
N VAL A 55 5.05 4.09 10.57
CA VAL A 55 3.69 3.71 10.18
C VAL A 55 3.52 2.19 10.26
N PRO A 56 2.49 1.67 10.97
CA PRO A 56 2.19 0.24 11.00
C PRO A 56 1.72 -0.26 9.63
N ILE A 57 1.95 -1.55 9.38
CA ILE A 57 1.61 -2.19 8.11
C ILE A 57 0.71 -3.40 8.36
N ALA A 58 -0.41 -3.48 7.66
CA ALA A 58 -1.28 -4.66 7.65
C ALA A 58 -1.21 -5.32 6.26
N VAL A 59 -1.09 -6.65 6.22
CA VAL A 59 -0.83 -7.39 4.99
C VAL A 59 -1.82 -8.53 4.82
N VAL A 60 -2.41 -8.62 3.65
CA VAL A 60 -3.06 -9.84 3.16
C VAL A 60 -2.15 -10.45 2.09
N GLN A 61 -1.49 -11.55 2.44
CA GLN A 61 -0.87 -12.49 1.51
C GLN A 61 -1.81 -13.67 1.35
N HIS A 62 -2.33 -13.90 0.13
CA HIS A 62 -3.15 -15.07 -0.12
C HIS A 62 -2.39 -16.36 0.18
N ARG A 63 -2.99 -17.25 0.95
CA ARG A 63 -2.41 -18.53 1.35
C ARG A 63 -3.49 -19.61 1.47
N TYR A 64 -3.09 -20.86 1.39
CA TYR A 64 -4.00 -21.97 1.63
C TYR A 64 -4.50 -21.98 3.08
N ARG A 65 -5.74 -22.42 3.29
CA ARG A 65 -6.41 -22.47 4.61
C ARG A 65 -5.63 -23.25 5.68
N THR A 66 -4.79 -24.18 5.25
CA THR A 66 -3.97 -25.05 6.13
C THR A 66 -2.56 -24.51 6.37
N SER A 67 -2.18 -23.36 5.79
CA SER A 67 -0.83 -22.78 5.90
C SER A 67 -0.72 -21.89 7.14
N ASN A 68 -0.86 -22.46 8.33
CA ASN A 68 -0.88 -21.70 9.59
C ASN A 68 0.49 -21.49 10.25
N GLU A 69 1.56 -22.15 9.77
CA GLU A 69 2.83 -22.12 10.49
C GLU A 69 3.95 -21.46 9.68
N GLY A 70 4.73 -20.62 10.34
CA GLY A 70 6.03 -20.16 9.85
C GLY A 70 6.07 -18.88 9.04
N LEU A 71 4.95 -18.32 8.55
CA LEU A 71 4.97 -17.14 7.71
C LEU A 71 5.53 -15.89 8.44
N PRO A 72 5.11 -15.54 9.67
CA PRO A 72 5.75 -14.47 10.42
C PRO A 72 7.23 -14.73 10.69
N SER A 73 7.59 -15.98 10.99
CA SER A 73 8.99 -16.36 11.24
C SER A 73 9.86 -16.27 9.98
N TYR A 74 9.29 -16.55 8.81
CA TYR A 74 9.95 -16.33 7.54
C TYR A 74 10.25 -14.85 7.31
N PHE A 75 9.25 -13.99 7.42
CA PHE A 75 9.41 -12.56 7.17
C PHE A 75 10.30 -11.86 8.21
N ARG A 76 10.26 -12.26 9.50
CA ARG A 76 11.14 -11.72 10.54
C ARG A 76 12.64 -11.86 10.23
N ARG A 77 13.04 -12.84 9.43
CA ARG A 77 14.45 -12.99 9.01
C ARG A 77 14.89 -11.97 7.96
N HIS A 78 13.91 -11.31 7.32
CA HIS A 78 14.17 -10.37 6.22
C HIS A 78 13.76 -8.93 6.57
N ALA A 79 12.97 -8.72 7.61
CA ALA A 79 12.48 -7.41 8.03
C ALA A 79 13.20 -6.92 9.29
N LYS A 80 13.39 -5.61 9.40
CA LYS A 80 13.85 -4.93 10.63
C LYS A 80 12.69 -4.58 11.57
N LEU A 81 11.46 -4.59 11.04
CA LEU A 81 10.22 -4.42 11.79
C LEU A 81 9.80 -5.75 12.42
N ASN A 82 9.02 -5.69 13.50
CA ASN A 82 8.44 -6.88 14.11
C ASN A 82 7.30 -7.43 13.22
N VAL A 83 7.39 -8.69 12.80
CA VAL A 83 6.36 -9.32 11.96
C VAL A 83 5.58 -10.35 12.77
N VAL A 84 4.26 -10.20 12.84
CA VAL A 84 3.35 -11.05 13.60
C VAL A 84 2.09 -11.37 12.81
N ASP A 85 1.39 -12.46 13.13
CA ASP A 85 0.00 -12.59 12.71
C ASP A 85 -0.84 -11.59 13.52
N ALA A 86 -1.88 -11.03 12.89
CA ALA A 86 -2.83 -10.16 13.56
C ALA A 86 -3.78 -10.99 14.43
N ASP A 87 -4.06 -10.51 15.66
CA ASP A 87 -5.03 -11.08 16.57
C ASP A 87 -6.33 -10.25 16.59
N ASP A 88 -7.43 -10.88 16.94
CA ASP A 88 -8.71 -10.19 17.12
C ASP A 88 -8.63 -9.17 18.26
N LYS A 89 -9.19 -7.97 18.03
CA LYS A 89 -9.15 -6.82 18.96
C LYS A 89 -7.73 -6.35 19.32
N GLN A 90 -6.75 -6.64 18.49
CA GLN A 90 -5.38 -6.17 18.67
C GLN A 90 -5.23 -4.71 18.21
N TRP A 91 -4.68 -3.86 19.09
CA TRP A 91 -4.32 -2.49 18.75
C TRP A 91 -3.24 -2.41 17.66
N ILE A 92 -3.45 -1.55 16.67
CA ILE A 92 -2.51 -1.30 15.57
C ILE A 92 -1.43 -0.33 16.06
N LYS A 93 -0.16 -0.78 16.11
CA LYS A 93 0.96 -0.01 16.65
C LYS A 93 2.11 0.09 15.66
N ALA A 94 2.76 1.24 15.59
CA ALA A 94 3.98 1.44 14.83
C ALA A 94 5.07 0.39 15.15
N GLY A 95 6.01 0.18 14.22
CA GLY A 95 7.08 -0.80 14.36
C GLY A 95 6.67 -2.25 14.05
N ASN A 96 5.44 -2.49 13.64
CA ASN A 96 4.92 -3.83 13.35
C ASN A 96 4.42 -3.96 11.90
N VAL A 97 4.61 -5.16 11.38
CA VAL A 97 3.95 -5.70 10.18
C VAL A 97 3.01 -6.81 10.63
N TYR A 98 1.73 -6.63 10.43
CA TYR A 98 0.68 -7.57 10.82
C TYR A 98 0.23 -8.37 9.61
N LEU A 99 0.29 -9.68 9.68
CA LEU A 99 -0.17 -10.58 8.62
C LEU A 99 -1.58 -11.06 8.93
N ALA A 100 -2.45 -11.03 7.96
CA ALA A 100 -3.77 -11.64 8.09
C ALA A 100 -3.64 -13.14 8.35
N PRO A 101 -4.23 -13.70 9.42
CA PRO A 101 -4.18 -15.12 9.70
C PRO A 101 -4.93 -15.93 8.64
N ALA A 102 -4.50 -17.17 8.40
CA ALA A 102 -5.19 -18.02 7.45
C ALA A 102 -6.63 -18.29 7.88
N ASN A 103 -7.53 -18.38 6.90
CA ASN A 103 -8.94 -18.68 7.10
C ASN A 103 -9.76 -17.64 7.90
N TYR A 104 -9.22 -16.41 8.06
CA TYR A 104 -9.94 -15.26 8.60
C TYR A 104 -9.81 -14.08 7.65
N HIS A 105 -10.87 -13.30 7.51
CA HIS A 105 -10.74 -11.94 7.00
C HIS A 105 -10.14 -11.06 8.07
N LEU A 106 -9.23 -10.17 7.68
CA LEU A 106 -8.66 -9.13 8.54
C LEU A 106 -9.37 -7.82 8.22
N LEU A 107 -10.00 -7.22 9.21
CA LEU A 107 -10.65 -5.92 9.14
C LEU A 107 -9.93 -4.93 10.06
N VAL A 108 -10.14 -3.65 9.79
CA VAL A 108 -9.65 -2.54 10.60
C VAL A 108 -10.83 -1.74 11.11
N GLU A 109 -10.91 -1.57 12.44
CA GLU A 109 -11.99 -0.86 13.13
C GLU A 109 -11.39 -0.02 14.27
N ASP A 110 -11.63 1.30 14.26
CA ASP A 110 -11.27 2.21 15.37
C ASP A 110 -9.82 2.09 15.92
N GLY A 111 -8.86 1.75 15.05
CA GLY A 111 -7.44 1.62 15.44
C GLY A 111 -7.04 0.23 15.95
N GLU A 112 -7.91 -0.75 15.87
CA GLU A 112 -7.64 -2.17 16.18
C GLU A 112 -8.04 -3.08 15.02
N PHE A 113 -7.57 -4.32 15.06
CA PHE A 113 -7.98 -5.36 14.11
C PHE A 113 -9.23 -6.09 14.58
N SER A 114 -10.04 -6.51 13.62
CA SER A 114 -11.14 -7.46 13.82
C SER A 114 -10.96 -8.64 12.86
N LEU A 115 -11.19 -9.85 13.35
CA LEU A 115 -11.13 -11.08 12.56
C LEU A 115 -12.53 -11.60 12.28
N SER A 116 -12.83 -11.87 11.01
CA SER A 116 -14.13 -12.45 10.60
C SER A 116 -13.96 -13.81 9.93
N VAL A 117 -14.93 -14.69 10.16
CA VAL A 117 -15.08 -15.99 9.50
C VAL A 117 -16.16 -15.97 8.41
N ASP A 118 -16.62 -14.80 8.02
CA ASP A 118 -17.59 -14.63 6.95
C ASP A 118 -17.16 -15.36 5.67
N GLU A 119 -18.08 -15.52 4.73
CA GLU A 119 -17.83 -16.22 3.48
C GLU A 119 -16.64 -15.65 2.71
N ALA A 120 -15.93 -16.52 1.98
CA ALA A 120 -14.80 -16.11 1.16
C ALA A 120 -15.24 -15.08 0.11
N VAL A 121 -14.52 -13.98 0.00
CA VAL A 121 -14.70 -12.95 -1.02
C VAL A 121 -13.76 -13.25 -2.20
N ALA A 122 -14.30 -13.30 -3.42
CA ALA A 122 -13.54 -13.68 -4.63
C ALA A 122 -12.73 -14.99 -4.43
N TYR A 123 -13.34 -15.98 -3.74
CA TYR A 123 -12.74 -17.27 -3.38
C TYR A 123 -11.58 -17.19 -2.39
N SER A 124 -11.30 -16.02 -1.80
CA SER A 124 -10.19 -15.79 -0.88
C SER A 124 -10.65 -15.49 0.54
N ARG A 125 -10.01 -16.12 1.53
CA ARG A 125 -10.09 -15.78 2.94
C ARG A 125 -8.74 -16.08 3.61
N PRO A 126 -7.95 -15.04 3.94
CA PRO A 126 -8.25 -13.59 3.88
C PRO A 126 -8.46 -13.03 2.48
N SER A 127 -9.26 -11.95 2.34
CA SER A 127 -9.42 -11.16 1.13
C SER A 127 -8.76 -9.80 1.27
N ILE A 128 -8.10 -9.36 0.20
CA ILE A 128 -7.46 -8.04 0.10
C ILE A 128 -8.53 -6.94 0.07
N ASP A 129 -9.61 -7.14 -0.67
CA ASP A 129 -10.73 -6.18 -0.74
C ASP A 129 -11.29 -5.88 0.65
N VAL A 130 -11.50 -6.90 1.49
CA VAL A 130 -12.05 -6.73 2.85
C VAL A 130 -11.13 -5.89 3.73
N LEU A 131 -9.82 -6.16 3.72
CA LEU A 131 -8.85 -5.35 4.46
C LEU A 131 -8.84 -3.90 3.95
N PHE A 132 -8.78 -3.71 2.64
CA PHE A 132 -8.65 -2.37 2.05
C PHE A 132 -9.91 -1.53 2.26
N GLU A 133 -11.10 -2.11 2.11
CA GLU A 133 -12.37 -1.44 2.32
C GLU A 133 -12.55 -0.98 3.77
N SER A 134 -12.31 -1.88 4.74
CA SER A 134 -12.41 -1.54 6.17
C SER A 134 -11.36 -0.50 6.58
N ALA A 135 -10.11 -0.64 6.12
CA ALA A 135 -9.06 0.32 6.40
C ALA A 135 -9.36 1.70 5.77
N ALA A 136 -9.94 1.74 4.55
CA ALA A 136 -10.35 3.00 3.92
C ALA A 136 -11.45 3.72 4.71
N ASP A 137 -12.37 2.97 5.28
CA ASP A 137 -13.44 3.54 6.10
C ASP A 137 -12.95 4.04 7.46
N ALA A 138 -11.90 3.43 8.03
CA ALA A 138 -11.33 3.81 9.32
C ALA A 138 -10.30 4.95 9.22
N TYR A 139 -9.46 4.97 8.16
CA TYR A 139 -8.30 5.87 8.07
C TYR A 139 -8.40 6.96 7.00
N HIS A 140 -9.34 6.85 6.05
CA HIS A 140 -9.58 7.85 5.01
C HIS A 140 -8.30 8.26 4.24
N ASP A 141 -7.95 9.55 4.27
CA ASP A 141 -6.79 10.14 3.59
C ASP A 141 -5.44 9.85 4.30
N ALA A 142 -5.49 9.34 5.53
CA ALA A 142 -4.34 8.88 6.28
C ALA A 142 -3.91 7.42 5.94
N LEU A 143 -4.51 6.81 4.91
CA LEU A 143 -4.22 5.44 4.46
C LEU A 143 -3.35 5.41 3.21
N ILE A 144 -2.39 4.48 3.18
CA ILE A 144 -1.71 4.04 1.96
C ILE A 144 -2.13 2.60 1.65
N ALA A 145 -2.59 2.34 0.44
CA ALA A 145 -2.81 0.98 -0.07
C ALA A 145 -1.75 0.62 -1.11
N VAL A 146 -1.18 -0.57 -0.99
CA VAL A 146 -0.17 -1.11 -1.91
C VAL A 146 -0.68 -2.43 -2.48
N VAL A 147 -0.72 -2.54 -3.79
CA VAL A 147 -1.03 -3.79 -4.51
C VAL A 147 0.25 -4.31 -5.15
N LEU A 148 0.64 -5.53 -4.79
CA LEU A 148 1.77 -6.24 -5.36
C LEU A 148 1.30 -7.34 -6.32
N THR A 149 2.25 -8.16 -6.76
CA THR A 149 2.02 -9.30 -7.65
C THR A 149 0.93 -10.26 -7.15
N GLY A 150 0.15 -10.81 -8.07
CA GLY A 150 -0.92 -11.77 -7.80
C GLY A 150 -1.70 -12.17 -9.06
N ALA A 151 -2.25 -13.39 -9.10
CA ALA A 151 -2.89 -13.99 -10.27
C ALA A 151 -4.43 -13.86 -10.29
N ASN A 152 -5.00 -12.93 -9.53
CA ASN A 152 -6.44 -12.65 -9.50
C ASN A 152 -6.72 -11.15 -9.35
N ALA A 153 -7.99 -10.76 -9.26
CA ALA A 153 -8.41 -9.36 -9.18
C ALA A 153 -8.79 -8.92 -7.75
N ASP A 154 -8.50 -9.72 -6.71
CA ASP A 154 -8.78 -9.32 -5.33
C ASP A 154 -7.92 -8.10 -4.93
N GLY A 155 -8.54 -7.11 -4.30
CA GLY A 155 -7.96 -5.81 -4.00
C GLY A 155 -8.34 -4.70 -5.01
N ALA A 156 -8.85 -5.04 -6.20
CA ALA A 156 -9.25 -4.05 -7.19
C ALA A 156 -10.41 -3.17 -6.72
N ARG A 157 -11.39 -3.75 -6.03
CA ARG A 157 -12.52 -3.02 -5.44
C ARG A 157 -12.07 -2.23 -4.20
N GLY A 158 -11.17 -2.81 -3.42
CA GLY A 158 -10.59 -2.17 -2.25
C GLY A 158 -9.81 -0.90 -2.59
N VAL A 159 -8.96 -0.91 -3.64
CA VAL A 159 -8.22 0.30 -4.05
C VAL A 159 -9.15 1.41 -4.56
N ASP A 160 -10.25 1.07 -5.24
CA ASP A 160 -11.27 2.05 -5.62
C ASP A 160 -11.91 2.69 -4.37
N ARG A 161 -12.19 1.88 -3.33
CA ARG A 161 -12.69 2.40 -2.05
C ARG A 161 -11.68 3.33 -1.40
N VAL A 162 -10.39 2.95 -1.34
CA VAL A 162 -9.30 3.78 -0.80
C VAL A 162 -9.23 5.12 -1.53
N LYS A 163 -9.29 5.14 -2.86
CA LYS A 163 -9.29 6.38 -3.64
C LYS A 163 -10.50 7.26 -3.35
N LYS A 164 -11.69 6.70 -3.27
CA LYS A 164 -12.92 7.42 -2.92
C LYS A 164 -12.87 8.05 -1.53
N LYS A 165 -12.11 7.46 -0.61
CA LYS A 165 -11.91 7.97 0.76
C LYS A 165 -10.72 8.94 0.88
N GLY A 166 -10.00 9.22 -0.21
CA GLY A 166 -8.88 10.16 -0.24
C GLY A 166 -7.52 9.55 0.05
N GLY A 167 -7.44 8.25 0.28
CA GLY A 167 -6.19 7.51 0.51
C GLY A 167 -5.27 7.50 -0.71
N LEU A 168 -4.00 7.15 -0.48
CA LEU A 168 -2.98 7.02 -1.52
C LEU A 168 -2.91 5.55 -2.00
N VAL A 169 -2.92 5.34 -3.31
CA VAL A 169 -2.83 4.01 -3.91
C VAL A 169 -1.53 3.88 -4.71
N ILE A 170 -0.76 2.85 -4.36
CA ILE A 170 0.48 2.44 -5.04
C ILE A 170 0.25 1.05 -5.62
N VAL A 171 0.60 0.84 -6.86
CA VAL A 171 0.53 -0.45 -7.53
C VAL A 171 1.91 -0.83 -8.04
N GLN A 172 2.31 -2.06 -7.82
CA GLN A 172 3.52 -2.61 -8.45
C GLN A 172 3.37 -2.54 -9.97
N ASP A 173 4.41 -2.08 -10.66
CA ASP A 173 4.46 -2.10 -12.11
C ASP A 173 4.26 -3.54 -12.61
N PRO A 174 3.22 -3.80 -13.43
CA PRO A 174 2.96 -5.13 -13.97
C PRO A 174 4.15 -5.77 -14.68
N GLU A 175 5.07 -4.98 -15.24
CA GLU A 175 6.29 -5.45 -15.91
C GLU A 175 7.30 -6.07 -14.93
N THR A 176 7.23 -5.73 -13.65
CA THR A 176 8.09 -6.27 -12.59
C THR A 176 7.40 -7.34 -11.73
N ALA A 177 6.12 -7.62 -12.01
CA ALA A 177 5.33 -8.57 -11.25
C ALA A 177 5.48 -10.00 -11.79
N GLU A 178 5.68 -10.98 -10.91
CA GLU A 178 5.69 -12.41 -11.26
C GLU A 178 4.32 -12.83 -11.85
N ALA A 179 3.23 -12.28 -11.30
CA ALA A 179 1.87 -12.44 -11.81
C ALA A 179 1.22 -11.06 -11.92
N PRO A 180 1.07 -10.50 -13.14
CA PRO A 180 0.66 -9.12 -13.35
C PRO A 180 -0.86 -8.88 -13.27
N GLU A 181 -1.67 -9.92 -13.11
CA GLU A 181 -3.12 -9.84 -13.17
C GLU A 181 -3.69 -8.94 -12.06
N MET A 182 -3.21 -9.07 -10.83
CA MET A 182 -3.66 -8.27 -9.69
C MET A 182 -3.26 -6.79 -9.82
N PRO A 183 -2.01 -6.42 -10.14
CA PRO A 183 -1.64 -5.05 -10.48
C PRO A 183 -2.47 -4.47 -11.63
N LYS A 184 -2.67 -5.21 -12.73
CA LYS A 184 -3.48 -4.76 -13.86
C LYS A 184 -4.95 -4.51 -13.47
N ALA A 185 -5.53 -5.40 -12.67
CA ALA A 185 -6.90 -5.24 -12.18
C ALA A 185 -7.05 -3.99 -11.29
N ALA A 186 -6.09 -3.74 -10.40
CA ALA A 186 -6.07 -2.54 -9.57
C ALA A 186 -5.96 -1.26 -10.41
N ILE A 187 -5.06 -1.22 -11.40
CA ILE A 187 -4.89 -0.08 -12.32
C ILE A 187 -6.17 0.17 -13.14
N ALA A 188 -6.86 -0.89 -13.55
CA ALA A 188 -8.09 -0.77 -14.33
C ALA A 188 -9.31 -0.31 -13.49
N SER A 189 -9.29 -0.52 -12.18
CA SER A 189 -10.43 -0.22 -11.31
C SER A 189 -10.57 1.25 -10.94
N THR A 190 -9.47 1.99 -10.87
CA THR A 190 -9.46 3.39 -10.43
C THR A 190 -8.21 4.14 -10.90
N SER A 191 -8.19 5.47 -10.74
CA SER A 191 -6.99 6.27 -10.98
C SER A 191 -6.00 6.09 -9.82
N VAL A 192 -4.97 5.27 -10.02
CA VAL A 192 -3.91 5.03 -9.03
C VAL A 192 -2.93 6.21 -8.95
N ASP A 193 -2.36 6.47 -7.78
CA ASP A 193 -1.45 7.60 -7.58
C ASP A 193 -0.05 7.32 -8.09
N ARG A 194 0.40 6.06 -7.95
CA ARG A 194 1.73 5.61 -8.40
C ARG A 194 1.69 4.20 -8.94
N ILE A 195 2.38 3.98 -10.04
CA ILE A 195 2.78 2.67 -10.55
C ILE A 195 4.29 2.64 -10.45
N LEU A 196 4.84 1.71 -9.66
CA LEU A 196 6.27 1.68 -9.33
C LEU A 196 6.84 0.27 -9.57
N PRO A 197 8.07 0.17 -10.11
CA PRO A 197 8.83 -1.07 -10.04
C PRO A 197 8.96 -1.56 -8.59
N LEU A 198 9.06 -2.87 -8.40
CA LEU A 198 9.05 -3.49 -7.07
C LEU A 198 10.11 -2.88 -6.13
N ASP A 199 11.34 -2.73 -6.61
CA ASP A 199 12.50 -2.16 -5.89
C ASP A 199 12.34 -0.67 -5.50
N ARG A 200 11.32 0.01 -6.04
CA ARG A 200 11.06 1.43 -5.75
C ARG A 200 9.95 1.64 -4.72
N ILE A 201 9.19 0.58 -4.38
CA ILE A 201 8.05 0.70 -3.46
C ILE A 201 8.53 0.97 -2.03
N GLY A 202 9.47 0.18 -1.50
CA GLY A 202 10.04 0.40 -0.17
C GLY A 202 10.65 1.80 0.03
N PRO A 203 11.57 2.24 -0.86
CA PRO A 203 12.10 3.61 -0.84
C PRO A 203 11.03 4.70 -0.89
N PHE A 204 9.99 4.53 -1.71
CA PHE A 204 8.88 5.47 -1.79
C PHE A 204 8.07 5.55 -0.47
N LEU A 205 7.80 4.42 0.17
CA LEU A 205 7.14 4.40 1.48
C LEU A 205 7.98 5.12 2.55
N ILE A 206 9.30 4.96 2.53
CA ILE A 206 10.22 5.69 3.43
C ILE A 206 10.14 7.20 3.17
N GLU A 207 10.14 7.62 1.91
CA GLU A 207 10.01 9.04 1.54
C GLU A 207 8.69 9.64 2.05
N MET A 208 7.58 8.93 1.87
CA MET A 208 6.24 9.42 2.24
C MET A 208 5.99 9.42 3.75
N CYS A 209 6.57 8.47 4.50
CA CYS A 209 6.27 8.25 5.92
C CYS A 209 7.44 8.56 6.85
N GLY A 210 8.67 8.67 6.32
CA GLY A 210 9.91 8.75 7.12
C GLY A 210 10.20 10.11 7.75
N ARG A 211 9.38 11.12 7.53
CA ARG A 211 9.54 12.43 8.18
C ARG A 211 8.85 12.41 9.54
N PRO A 212 9.57 12.72 10.64
CA PRO A 212 8.91 12.89 11.93
C PRO A 212 7.97 14.10 11.82
N THR A 213 6.69 13.90 12.12
CA THR A 213 5.73 14.99 12.30
C THR A 213 6.26 15.88 13.44
N PRO A 214 6.42 17.20 13.25
CA PRO A 214 6.73 18.09 14.37
C PRO A 214 5.58 17.99 15.39
N ARG A 215 5.95 17.72 16.64
CA ARG A 215 4.99 17.73 17.75
C ARG A 215 4.57 19.15 18.08
#